data_35780b8c5e9484907ffc303ae729790b
#
_entry.id   35780b8c5e9484907ffc303ae729790b
#
_cell.length_a   1.000
_cell.length_b   1.000
_cell.length_c   1.000
_cell.angle_alpha   90.00
_cell.angle_beta   90.00
_cell.angle_gamma   90.00
#
_symmetry.space_group_name_H-M   'P 1'
#
loop_
_entity.id
_entity.type
_entity.pdbx_description
1 polymer ?
#
loop_
_entity_poly.entity_id
_entity_poly.type
_entity_poly.pdbx_seq_one_letter_code
_entity_poly.pdbx_strand_id
1 'polypeptide(L)'
;MKTELNSRERVLRFFGKEDIDRVPVFSGMGNVTVHGLEKYGWRFADIHVDAHKMASMAASTFQLFDFECAVVPFDMGVEAEALGAGVNFYSTHTDVVYPTISKKVAEKVEDLDLRLPPDLAKAGRIPLVIEAIQLLKEEVGDQVAIGAWVLGPYTLAGQLVDIGDLAKMAFKKTDMVHEILDTLAKMLIEISRIYMRAGADYITIREMGAGPDILSPRMFKILIRPHLEQIFTSIESPKILHICGSTDSIVDQMALCGADAISVDQKNNVAESREKIGKDLLLLGNFDPYGPMVQMDASQVEQVIKKCIDDGVDAIWPGCDFWPEVKKDNMEALMAATQKYGKLR
;
A
#
# COMPACT_ATOMS: atom_id res chain seq x y z
N MET A 1 14.54 -27.70 -17.76
CA MET A 1 13.64 -27.32 -16.65
C MET A 1 13.83 -25.83 -16.44
N LYS A 2 12.77 -25.00 -16.50
CA LYS A 2 12.90 -23.60 -16.08
C LYS A 2 13.25 -23.62 -14.58
N THR A 3 14.30 -22.92 -14.19
CA THR A 3 14.70 -22.79 -12.78
C THR A 3 13.57 -22.06 -12.06
N GLU A 4 13.13 -22.60 -10.93
CA GLU A 4 12.10 -21.93 -10.10
C GLU A 4 12.70 -20.64 -9.57
N LEU A 5 12.01 -19.52 -9.79
CA LEU A 5 12.44 -18.20 -9.34
C LEU A 5 12.22 -18.08 -7.82
N ASN A 6 13.11 -17.40 -7.12
CA ASN A 6 12.80 -17.00 -5.75
C ASN A 6 11.74 -15.87 -5.72
N SER A 7 11.19 -15.58 -4.55
CA SER A 7 10.09 -14.61 -4.41
C SER A 7 10.48 -13.22 -4.89
N ARG A 8 11.72 -12.76 -4.57
CA ARG A 8 12.23 -11.47 -5.01
C ARG A 8 12.36 -11.39 -6.53
N GLU A 9 13.02 -12.39 -7.13
CA GLU A 9 13.21 -12.44 -8.57
C GLU A 9 11.89 -12.45 -9.32
N ARG A 10 10.90 -13.21 -8.85
CA ARG A 10 9.56 -13.26 -9.46
C ARG A 10 8.88 -11.91 -9.45
N VAL A 11 8.86 -11.21 -8.32
CA VAL A 11 8.23 -9.88 -8.20
C VAL A 11 8.94 -8.83 -9.05
N LEU A 12 10.29 -8.82 -9.09
CA LEU A 12 11.03 -7.85 -9.87
C LEU A 12 10.90 -8.09 -11.38
N ARG A 13 11.00 -9.34 -11.83
CA ARG A 13 10.77 -9.70 -13.24
C ARG A 13 9.35 -9.42 -13.68
N PHE A 14 8.38 -9.61 -12.79
CA PHE A 14 6.98 -9.25 -13.05
C PHE A 14 6.84 -7.77 -13.42
N PHE A 15 7.46 -6.86 -12.64
CA PHE A 15 7.46 -5.43 -12.98
C PHE A 15 8.26 -5.12 -14.25
N GLY A 16 9.36 -5.85 -14.50
CA GLY A 16 10.14 -5.76 -15.72
C GLY A 16 9.43 -6.33 -16.96
N LYS A 17 8.23 -6.92 -16.80
CA LYS A 17 7.49 -7.65 -17.85
C LYS A 17 8.35 -8.75 -18.51
N GLU A 18 9.22 -9.35 -17.72
CA GLU A 18 10.05 -10.47 -18.10
C GLU A 18 9.33 -11.81 -17.88
N ASP A 19 9.89 -12.88 -18.43
CA ASP A 19 9.37 -14.23 -18.21
C ASP A 19 9.43 -14.61 -16.74
N ILE A 20 8.29 -15.00 -16.17
CA ILE A 20 8.14 -15.54 -14.82
C ILE A 20 7.55 -16.95 -14.87
N ASP A 21 7.72 -17.70 -13.79
CA ASP A 21 7.25 -19.09 -13.68
C ASP A 21 5.77 -19.19 -13.33
N ARG A 22 5.24 -18.20 -12.60
CA ARG A 22 3.82 -18.10 -12.22
C ARG A 22 3.45 -16.66 -11.84
N VAL A 23 2.17 -16.41 -11.74
CA VAL A 23 1.60 -15.17 -11.17
C VAL A 23 2.17 -14.96 -9.76
N PRO A 24 2.73 -13.78 -9.44
CA PRO A 24 3.21 -13.49 -8.09
C PRO A 24 2.06 -13.20 -7.12
N VAL A 25 2.34 -13.39 -5.83
CA VAL A 25 1.41 -13.06 -4.74
C VAL A 25 2.12 -12.17 -3.72
N PHE A 26 1.78 -10.91 -3.70
CA PHE A 26 2.44 -9.91 -2.87
C PHE A 26 1.51 -8.74 -2.56
N SER A 27 2.00 -7.75 -1.81
CA SER A 27 1.25 -6.55 -1.43
C SER A 27 2.17 -5.32 -1.43
N GLY A 28 1.60 -4.15 -1.58
CA GLY A 28 2.28 -2.86 -1.31
C GLY A 28 1.74 -2.20 -0.06
N MET A 29 1.11 -2.98 0.79
CA MET A 29 0.58 -2.56 2.09
C MET A 29 1.27 -3.37 3.19
N GLY A 30 1.42 -2.78 4.37
CA GLY A 30 2.07 -3.46 5.49
C GLY A 30 1.20 -4.61 6.01
N ASN A 31 1.71 -5.83 5.94
CA ASN A 31 0.99 -7.02 6.35
C ASN A 31 1.46 -7.46 7.75
N VAL A 32 0.64 -7.20 8.76
CA VAL A 32 0.86 -7.67 10.13
C VAL A 32 -0.10 -8.81 10.43
N THR A 33 0.40 -9.89 11.05
CA THR A 33 -0.42 -11.02 11.48
C THR A 33 -0.24 -11.31 12.96
N VAL A 34 -1.28 -11.82 13.63
CA VAL A 34 -1.18 -12.28 15.02
C VAL A 34 -0.12 -13.38 15.17
N HIS A 35 0.07 -14.21 14.13
CA HIS A 35 1.11 -15.24 14.11
C HIS A 35 2.53 -14.66 14.17
N GLY A 36 2.76 -13.52 13.50
CA GLY A 36 4.02 -12.78 13.59
C GLY A 36 4.21 -12.19 14.99
N LEU A 37 3.17 -11.57 15.56
CA LEU A 37 3.21 -11.04 16.93
C LEU A 37 3.50 -12.14 17.95
N GLU A 38 2.83 -13.28 17.87
CA GLU A 38 3.02 -14.45 18.73
C GLU A 38 4.43 -15.03 18.60
N LYS A 39 4.95 -15.15 17.36
CA LYS A 39 6.31 -15.65 17.10
C LYS A 39 7.38 -14.89 17.88
N TYR A 40 7.23 -13.58 17.99
CA TYR A 40 8.20 -12.72 18.67
C TYR A 40 7.80 -12.32 20.09
N GLY A 41 6.57 -12.55 20.51
CA GLY A 41 6.05 -12.13 21.81
C GLY A 41 5.92 -10.61 21.94
N TRP A 42 5.65 -9.90 20.84
CA TRP A 42 5.56 -8.44 20.82
C TRP A 42 4.10 -7.96 20.85
N ARG A 43 3.93 -6.76 21.41
CA ARG A 43 2.64 -6.06 21.33
C ARG A 43 2.53 -5.34 19.98
N PHE A 44 1.32 -5.20 19.48
CA PHE A 44 1.07 -4.52 18.22
C PHE A 44 1.56 -3.05 18.22
N ALA A 45 1.39 -2.33 19.33
CA ALA A 45 1.87 -0.95 19.43
C ALA A 45 3.40 -0.81 19.28
N ASP A 46 4.17 -1.81 19.71
CA ASP A 46 5.63 -1.73 19.74
C ASP A 46 6.26 -1.77 18.34
N ILE A 47 5.59 -2.41 17.37
CA ILE A 47 6.11 -2.56 15.99
C ILE A 47 6.05 -1.26 15.18
N HIS A 48 5.33 -0.26 15.66
CA HIS A 48 5.23 1.05 15.02
C HIS A 48 6.29 2.06 15.45
N VAL A 49 7.01 1.77 16.55
CA VAL A 49 7.93 2.73 17.18
C VAL A 49 9.36 2.16 17.38
N ASP A 50 9.63 0.99 16.81
CA ASP A 50 10.92 0.31 16.88
C ASP A 50 11.24 -0.29 15.51
N ALA A 51 12.37 0.14 14.91
CA ALA A 51 12.73 -0.25 13.54
C ALA A 51 13.02 -1.75 13.40
N HIS A 52 13.67 -2.38 14.37
CA HIS A 52 13.93 -3.82 14.36
C HIS A 52 12.63 -4.63 14.44
N LYS A 53 11.71 -4.21 15.31
CA LYS A 53 10.41 -4.87 15.41
C LYS A 53 9.59 -4.67 14.13
N MET A 54 9.63 -3.48 13.54
CA MET A 54 8.97 -3.20 12.27
C MET A 54 9.53 -4.09 11.15
N ALA A 55 10.85 -4.16 10.98
CA ALA A 55 11.50 -5.00 9.98
C ALA A 55 11.18 -6.48 10.17
N SER A 56 11.39 -7.02 11.38
CA SER A 56 11.11 -8.43 11.66
C SER A 56 9.63 -8.79 11.47
N MET A 57 8.71 -7.88 11.81
CA MET A 57 7.28 -8.08 11.59
C MET A 57 6.95 -8.09 10.10
N ALA A 58 7.52 -7.19 9.29
CA ALA A 58 7.34 -7.18 7.85
C ALA A 58 7.88 -8.46 7.19
N ALA A 59 9.04 -8.97 7.65
CA ALA A 59 9.61 -10.23 7.17
C ALA A 59 8.80 -11.45 7.59
N SER A 60 8.01 -11.36 8.67
CA SER A 60 7.31 -12.52 9.24
C SER A 60 6.31 -13.18 8.31
N THR A 61 5.62 -12.44 7.44
CA THR A 61 4.66 -13.00 6.48
C THR A 61 5.35 -13.85 5.42
N PHE A 62 6.54 -13.43 4.95
CA PHE A 62 7.38 -14.25 4.10
C PHE A 62 7.90 -15.49 4.86
N GLN A 63 8.47 -15.29 6.04
CA GLN A 63 9.08 -16.37 6.82
C GLN A 63 8.09 -17.44 7.31
N LEU A 64 6.82 -17.07 7.54
CA LEU A 64 5.79 -17.99 8.06
C LEU A 64 4.92 -18.59 6.96
N PHE A 65 4.76 -17.89 5.83
CA PHE A 65 3.75 -18.23 4.83
C PHE A 65 4.28 -18.17 3.39
N ASP A 66 5.56 -17.86 3.17
CA ASP A 66 6.15 -17.65 1.84
C ASP A 66 5.48 -16.52 1.02
N PHE A 67 4.80 -15.56 1.71
CA PHE A 67 4.19 -14.41 1.06
C PHE A 67 5.27 -13.52 0.45
N GLU A 68 5.17 -13.16 -0.83
CA GLU A 68 6.29 -12.73 -1.66
C GLU A 68 6.71 -11.26 -1.50
N CYS A 69 6.46 -10.67 -0.35
CA CYS A 69 6.95 -9.33 0.00
C CYS A 69 7.15 -9.13 1.51
N ALA A 70 8.01 -8.17 1.84
CA ALA A 70 8.11 -7.55 3.16
C ALA A 70 7.90 -6.04 3.01
N VAL A 71 6.88 -5.46 3.65
CA VAL A 71 6.43 -4.09 3.38
C VAL A 71 6.32 -3.27 4.66
N VAL A 72 6.82 -2.06 4.62
CA VAL A 72 6.74 -1.07 5.71
C VAL A 72 6.27 0.30 5.16
N PRO A 73 5.74 1.21 6.02
CA PRO A 73 5.33 1.04 7.41
C PRO A 73 4.02 0.26 7.57
N PHE A 74 3.40 0.29 8.78
CA PHE A 74 2.14 -0.41 9.04
C PHE A 74 0.97 0.53 9.35
N ASP A 75 1.21 1.84 9.50
CA ASP A 75 0.16 2.81 9.82
C ASP A 75 0.26 4.08 8.98
N MET A 76 -0.85 4.78 8.87
CA MET A 76 -1.03 5.97 8.04
C MET A 76 -0.58 7.28 8.71
N GLY A 77 0.13 7.23 9.84
CA GLY A 77 0.51 8.40 10.62
C GLY A 77 1.91 8.95 10.32
N VAL A 78 2.75 8.24 9.58
CA VAL A 78 4.18 8.56 9.43
C VAL A 78 4.41 9.93 8.80
N GLU A 79 3.78 10.21 7.67
CA GLU A 79 3.93 11.49 6.96
C GLU A 79 3.23 12.63 7.69
N ALA A 80 2.07 12.36 8.28
CA ALA A 80 1.35 13.37 9.05
C ALA A 80 2.11 13.77 10.33
N GLU A 81 2.76 12.81 11.01
CA GLU A 81 3.63 13.07 12.16
C GLU A 81 4.84 13.94 11.77
N ALA A 82 5.45 13.68 10.61
CA ALA A 82 6.54 14.50 10.08
C ALA A 82 6.12 15.95 9.82
N LEU A 83 4.81 16.19 9.59
CA LEU A 83 4.20 17.52 9.44
C LEU A 83 3.65 18.11 10.75
N GLY A 84 3.86 17.44 11.88
CA GLY A 84 3.47 17.93 13.21
C GLY A 84 2.12 17.47 13.72
N ALA A 85 1.47 16.52 13.05
CA ALA A 85 0.28 15.86 13.60
C ALA A 85 0.65 15.01 14.84
N GLY A 86 -0.24 14.94 15.81
CA GLY A 86 -0.09 14.04 16.95
C GLY A 86 -0.59 12.63 16.59
N VAL A 87 0.16 11.59 16.95
CA VAL A 87 -0.21 10.20 16.74
C VAL A 87 -0.42 9.50 18.07
N ASN A 88 -1.52 8.76 18.22
CA ASN A 88 -1.75 7.86 19.34
C ASN A 88 -1.38 6.43 18.92
N PHE A 89 -0.40 5.85 19.59
CA PHE A 89 0.08 4.49 19.35
C PHE A 89 -0.63 3.43 20.20
N TYR A 90 -1.53 3.84 21.10
CA TYR A 90 -2.21 2.92 22.03
C TYR A 90 -1.25 2.01 22.80
N SER A 91 -0.11 2.56 23.24
CA SER A 91 0.99 1.82 23.87
C SER A 91 0.64 1.09 25.16
N THR A 92 -0.49 1.42 25.79
CA THR A 92 -1.02 0.74 26.99
C THR A 92 -2.00 -0.39 26.65
N HIS A 93 -2.41 -0.54 25.40
CA HIS A 93 -3.34 -1.57 24.95
C HIS A 93 -2.59 -2.88 24.66
N THR A 94 -3.25 -4.01 24.95
CA THR A 94 -2.79 -5.34 24.57
C THR A 94 -3.40 -5.81 23.26
N ASP A 95 -4.49 -5.17 22.85
CA ASP A 95 -5.24 -5.50 21.64
C ASP A 95 -4.56 -4.95 20.39
N VAL A 96 -4.95 -5.48 19.24
CA VAL A 96 -4.52 -4.99 17.92
C VAL A 96 -5.29 -3.73 17.58
N VAL A 97 -4.72 -2.58 17.89
CA VAL A 97 -5.30 -1.25 17.61
C VAL A 97 -4.31 -0.44 16.80
N TYR A 98 -4.66 -0.12 15.55
CA TYR A 98 -3.80 0.68 14.68
C TYR A 98 -3.61 2.10 15.20
N PRO A 99 -2.41 2.69 15.06
CA PRO A 99 -2.16 4.10 15.37
C PRO A 99 -3.13 5.03 14.65
N THR A 100 -3.61 6.04 15.33
CA THR A 100 -4.53 7.05 14.78
C THR A 100 -4.01 8.46 15.00
N ILE A 101 -4.43 9.39 14.14
CA ILE A 101 -4.16 10.81 14.34
C ILE A 101 -4.98 11.30 15.54
N SER A 102 -4.30 11.64 16.62
CA SER A 102 -4.91 12.16 17.86
C SER A 102 -5.04 13.67 17.87
N LYS A 103 -4.19 14.38 17.09
CA LYS A 103 -4.23 15.82 16.94
C LYS A 103 -3.86 16.16 15.49
N LYS A 104 -4.77 16.78 14.79
CA LYS A 104 -4.55 17.30 13.43
C LYS A 104 -3.70 18.56 13.47
N VAL A 105 -3.07 18.92 12.36
CA VAL A 105 -2.24 20.13 12.23
C VAL A 105 -3.12 21.37 12.26
N ALA A 106 -4.29 21.32 11.62
CA ALA A 106 -5.30 22.38 11.68
C ALA A 106 -6.71 21.79 11.72
N GLU A 107 -7.66 22.52 12.26
CA GLU A 107 -9.09 22.15 12.28
C GLU A 107 -9.71 22.28 10.87
N LYS A 108 -9.35 23.37 10.16
CA LYS A 108 -9.88 23.69 8.83
C LYS A 108 -8.77 23.79 7.80
N VAL A 109 -9.12 23.58 6.55
CA VAL A 109 -8.21 23.72 5.41
C VAL A 109 -7.65 25.16 5.32
N GLU A 110 -8.47 26.17 5.59
CA GLU A 110 -8.07 27.58 5.53
C GLU A 110 -7.04 28.00 6.59
N ASP A 111 -6.95 27.24 7.68
CA ASP A 111 -6.02 27.48 8.79
C ASP A 111 -4.73 26.66 8.67
N LEU A 112 -4.60 25.83 7.62
CA LEU A 112 -3.46 24.96 7.42
C LEU A 112 -2.23 25.76 6.92
N ASP A 113 -1.30 26.04 7.82
CA ASP A 113 0.03 26.55 7.48
C ASP A 113 1.00 25.37 7.26
N LEU A 114 1.08 24.93 6.01
CA LEU A 114 1.86 23.74 5.64
C LEU A 114 3.35 24.08 5.49
N ARG A 115 4.16 23.70 6.46
CA ARG A 115 5.61 23.88 6.45
C ARG A 115 6.31 22.54 6.38
N LEU A 116 6.99 22.29 5.28
CA LEU A 116 7.77 21.08 5.12
C LEU A 116 9.02 21.10 6.01
N PRO A 117 9.36 19.99 6.66
CA PRO A 117 10.64 19.85 7.36
C PRO A 117 11.82 20.10 6.42
N PRO A 118 12.87 20.78 6.88
CA PRO A 118 14.06 21.05 6.05
C PRO A 118 14.84 19.77 5.67
N ASP A 119 14.70 18.72 6.46
CA ASP A 119 15.32 17.41 6.22
C ASP A 119 14.28 16.33 6.55
N LEU A 120 13.62 15.84 5.52
CA LEU A 120 12.57 14.81 5.65
C LEU A 120 13.11 13.49 6.21
N ALA A 121 14.38 13.15 5.91
CA ALA A 121 14.98 11.92 6.42
C ALA A 121 15.17 11.94 7.96
N LYS A 122 14.97 13.09 8.61
CA LYS A 122 15.05 13.25 10.07
C LYS A 122 13.72 13.64 10.72
N ALA A 123 12.62 13.68 9.96
CA ALA A 123 11.33 14.16 10.43
C ALA A 123 10.44 13.04 10.94
N GLY A 124 9.78 13.22 12.09
CA GLY A 124 8.86 12.24 12.67
C GLY A 124 9.45 10.84 12.74
N ARG A 125 8.70 9.84 12.30
CA ARG A 125 9.13 8.43 12.20
C ARG A 125 9.71 8.05 10.83
N ILE A 126 9.95 8.99 9.91
CA ILE A 126 10.60 8.67 8.64
C ILE A 126 11.97 7.99 8.86
N PRO A 127 12.85 8.44 9.79
CA PRO A 127 14.12 7.76 10.09
C PRO A 127 13.93 6.30 10.52
N LEU A 128 12.89 6.01 11.31
CA LEU A 128 12.57 4.66 11.76
C LEU A 128 12.19 3.75 10.59
N VAL A 129 11.40 4.26 9.64
CA VAL A 129 11.03 3.50 8.43
C VAL A 129 12.26 3.27 7.54
N ILE A 130 13.15 4.26 7.41
CA ILE A 130 14.43 4.11 6.69
C ILE A 130 15.25 2.97 7.28
N GLU A 131 15.44 2.97 8.61
CA GLU A 131 16.18 1.94 9.31
C GLU A 131 15.52 0.55 9.14
N ALA A 132 14.20 0.47 9.22
CA ALA A 132 13.47 -0.78 9.01
C ALA A 132 13.67 -1.33 7.58
N ILE A 133 13.68 -0.46 6.55
CA ILE A 133 13.96 -0.87 5.15
C ILE A 133 15.39 -1.40 5.04
N GLN A 134 16.38 -0.74 5.65
CA GLN A 134 17.78 -1.17 5.62
C GLN A 134 17.96 -2.53 6.29
N LEU A 135 17.34 -2.74 7.47
CA LEU A 135 17.34 -4.02 8.17
C LEU A 135 16.70 -5.14 7.33
N LEU A 136 15.55 -4.88 6.69
CA LEU A 136 14.92 -5.83 5.79
C LEU A 136 15.83 -6.19 4.62
N LYS A 137 16.54 -5.19 4.06
CA LYS A 137 17.47 -5.41 2.95
C LYS A 137 18.63 -6.32 3.34
N GLU A 138 19.15 -6.15 4.55
CA GLU A 138 20.23 -6.98 5.08
C GLU A 138 19.76 -8.39 5.44
N GLU A 139 18.57 -8.54 6.04
CA GLU A 139 18.09 -9.82 6.60
C GLU A 139 17.48 -10.76 5.54
N VAL A 140 16.63 -10.22 4.66
CA VAL A 140 15.80 -11.02 3.71
C VAL A 140 15.83 -10.49 2.28
N GLY A 141 16.52 -9.40 2.01
CA GLY A 141 16.49 -8.70 0.73
C GLY A 141 16.97 -9.48 -0.48
N ASP A 142 17.69 -10.59 -0.29
CA ASP A 142 18.08 -11.50 -1.38
C ASP A 142 16.97 -12.52 -1.72
N GLN A 143 16.00 -12.71 -0.84
CA GLN A 143 14.99 -13.76 -0.94
C GLN A 143 13.61 -13.21 -1.31
N VAL A 144 13.24 -12.02 -0.76
CA VAL A 144 11.91 -11.44 -0.89
C VAL A 144 11.99 -9.98 -1.33
N ALA A 145 11.01 -9.51 -2.11
CA ALA A 145 10.91 -8.12 -2.50
C ALA A 145 10.53 -7.22 -1.31
N ILE A 146 11.24 -6.11 -1.16
CA ILE A 146 11.00 -5.13 -0.11
C ILE A 146 10.17 -4.00 -0.68
N GLY A 147 8.95 -3.85 -0.16
CA GLY A 147 8.06 -2.75 -0.49
C GLY A 147 8.09 -1.66 0.56
N ALA A 148 7.92 -0.42 0.10
CA ALA A 148 7.54 0.66 0.98
C ALA A 148 6.32 1.39 0.39
N TRP A 149 5.59 2.09 1.26
CA TRP A 149 4.47 2.88 0.79
C TRP A 149 4.43 4.24 1.47
N VAL A 150 3.80 5.17 0.79
CA VAL A 150 3.44 6.48 1.29
C VAL A 150 1.98 6.77 0.97
N LEU A 151 1.38 7.68 1.73
CA LEU A 151 0.03 8.16 1.41
C LEU A 151 0.03 8.91 0.08
N GLY A 152 -1.14 8.93 -0.57
CA GLY A 152 -1.38 9.90 -1.62
C GLY A 152 -1.68 11.30 -1.05
N PRO A 153 -1.52 12.37 -1.85
CA PRO A 153 -1.57 13.74 -1.33
C PRO A 153 -2.92 14.13 -0.72
N TYR A 154 -4.03 13.67 -1.29
CA TYR A 154 -5.36 13.97 -0.74
C TYR A 154 -5.64 13.18 0.54
N THR A 155 -5.25 11.92 0.58
CA THR A 155 -5.31 11.10 1.80
C THR A 155 -4.49 11.72 2.92
N LEU A 156 -3.26 12.16 2.63
CA LEU A 156 -2.41 12.84 3.61
C LEU A 156 -3.04 14.15 4.08
N ALA A 157 -3.59 14.96 3.17
CA ALA A 157 -4.31 16.19 3.55
C ALA A 157 -5.44 15.90 4.54
N GLY A 158 -6.19 14.81 4.35
CA GLY A 158 -7.25 14.37 5.27
C GLY A 158 -6.75 13.90 6.64
N GLN A 159 -5.45 13.53 6.77
CA GLN A 159 -4.82 13.29 8.07
C GLN A 159 -4.45 14.59 8.80
N LEU A 160 -4.19 15.67 8.05
CA LEU A 160 -3.74 16.96 8.59
C LEU A 160 -4.90 17.87 9.02
N VAL A 161 -6.05 17.79 8.31
CA VAL A 161 -7.25 18.60 8.56
C VAL A 161 -8.51 17.73 8.61
N ASP A 162 -9.65 18.33 8.98
CA ASP A 162 -10.93 17.62 8.90
C ASP A 162 -11.26 17.22 7.46
N ILE A 163 -11.52 15.92 7.23
CA ILE A 163 -11.77 15.38 5.90
C ILE A 163 -13.06 15.89 5.27
N GLY A 164 -14.08 16.18 6.09
CA GLY A 164 -15.33 16.77 5.61
C GLY A 164 -15.14 18.22 5.18
N ASP A 165 -14.31 19.00 5.89
CA ASP A 165 -13.94 20.35 5.46
C ASP A 165 -13.07 20.29 4.19
N LEU A 166 -12.10 19.38 4.11
CA LEU A 166 -11.30 19.18 2.92
C LEU A 166 -12.17 18.85 1.69
N ALA A 167 -13.10 17.92 1.82
CA ALA A 167 -14.01 17.56 0.72
C ALA A 167 -14.87 18.76 0.28
N LYS A 168 -15.40 19.53 1.24
CA LYS A 168 -16.14 20.76 0.95
C LYS A 168 -15.30 21.82 0.25
N MET A 169 -14.05 22.02 0.69
CA MET A 169 -13.13 23.00 0.12
C MET A 169 -12.64 22.57 -1.26
N ALA A 170 -12.51 21.27 -1.54
CA ALA A 170 -12.23 20.74 -2.86
C ALA A 170 -13.21 21.25 -3.94
N PHE A 171 -14.48 21.46 -3.57
CA PHE A 171 -15.50 22.04 -4.46
C PHE A 171 -15.57 23.57 -4.41
N LYS A 172 -15.39 24.19 -3.24
CA LYS A 172 -15.59 25.63 -3.05
C LYS A 172 -14.35 26.48 -3.34
N LYS A 173 -13.17 25.95 -3.06
CA LYS A 173 -11.88 26.62 -3.19
C LYS A 173 -10.83 25.67 -3.79
N THR A 174 -11.16 25.11 -4.96
CA THR A 174 -10.37 24.09 -5.64
C THR A 174 -8.91 24.51 -5.80
N ASP A 175 -8.63 25.77 -6.13
CA ASP A 175 -7.24 26.26 -6.32
C ASP A 175 -6.44 26.17 -5.02
N MET A 176 -7.04 26.54 -3.87
CA MET A 176 -6.38 26.42 -2.56
C MET A 176 -6.04 24.94 -2.25
N VAL A 177 -6.95 24.02 -2.53
CA VAL A 177 -6.70 22.59 -2.32
C VAL A 177 -5.61 22.10 -3.28
N HIS A 178 -5.59 22.57 -4.54
CA HIS A 178 -4.49 22.27 -5.46
C HIS A 178 -3.11 22.68 -4.92
N GLU A 179 -2.98 23.86 -4.34
CA GLU A 179 -1.73 24.35 -3.76
C GLU A 179 -1.24 23.45 -2.59
N ILE A 180 -2.17 23.03 -1.74
CA ILE A 180 -1.90 22.07 -0.65
C ILE A 180 -1.42 20.74 -1.22
N LEU A 181 -2.16 20.17 -2.17
CA LEU A 181 -1.83 18.87 -2.77
C LEU A 181 -0.50 18.91 -3.54
N ASP A 182 -0.19 20.02 -4.23
CA ASP A 182 1.11 20.20 -4.91
C ASP A 182 2.28 20.19 -3.90
N THR A 183 2.10 20.87 -2.77
CA THR A 183 3.12 20.89 -1.70
C THR A 183 3.31 19.49 -1.10
N LEU A 184 2.21 18.78 -0.82
CA LEU A 184 2.27 17.41 -0.31
C LEU A 184 2.84 16.43 -1.33
N ALA A 185 2.49 16.56 -2.62
CA ALA A 185 3.05 15.73 -3.68
C ALA A 185 4.58 15.85 -3.76
N LYS A 186 5.13 17.07 -3.66
CA LYS A 186 6.60 17.31 -3.61
C LYS A 186 7.24 16.62 -2.41
N MET A 187 6.61 16.68 -1.25
CA MET A 187 7.08 15.96 -0.04
C MET A 187 7.06 14.44 -0.26
N LEU A 188 5.98 13.90 -0.78
CA LEU A 188 5.80 12.46 -1.01
C LEU A 188 6.76 11.90 -2.07
N ILE A 189 7.10 12.69 -3.09
CA ILE A 189 8.15 12.38 -4.06
C ILE A 189 9.50 12.19 -3.34
N GLU A 190 9.87 13.12 -2.46
CA GLU A 190 11.15 13.02 -1.77
C GLU A 190 11.17 11.87 -0.75
N ILE A 191 10.09 11.63 -0.01
CA ILE A 191 9.99 10.47 0.90
C ILE A 191 10.11 9.16 0.11
N SER A 192 9.41 9.04 -1.02
CA SER A 192 9.50 7.86 -1.89
C SER A 192 10.94 7.60 -2.35
N ARG A 193 11.65 8.65 -2.76
CA ARG A 193 13.06 8.56 -3.15
C ARG A 193 13.96 8.18 -1.97
N ILE A 194 13.69 8.70 -0.77
CA ILE A 194 14.42 8.32 0.45
C ILE A 194 14.24 6.83 0.72
N TYR A 195 13.03 6.30 0.65
CA TYR A 195 12.75 4.87 0.88
C TYR A 195 13.40 3.97 -0.19
N MET A 196 13.37 4.38 -1.46
CA MET A 196 14.08 3.66 -2.53
C MET A 196 15.59 3.64 -2.29
N ARG A 197 16.20 4.78 -1.94
CA ARG A 197 17.64 4.85 -1.59
C ARG A 197 17.99 4.01 -0.35
N ALA A 198 17.06 3.83 0.58
CA ALA A 198 17.23 2.97 1.75
C ALA A 198 17.23 1.47 1.40
N GLY A 199 16.71 1.09 0.25
CA GLY A 199 16.73 -0.30 -0.23
C GLY A 199 15.36 -0.90 -0.56
N ALA A 200 14.28 -0.11 -0.57
CA ALA A 200 12.99 -0.58 -1.05
C ALA A 200 13.09 -0.95 -2.55
N ASP A 201 12.54 -2.09 -2.93
CA ASP A 201 12.53 -2.59 -4.31
C ASP A 201 11.35 -1.99 -5.11
N TYR A 202 10.28 -1.52 -4.44
CA TYR A 202 9.13 -0.84 -5.07
C TYR A 202 8.41 0.09 -4.08
N ILE A 203 7.67 1.07 -4.64
CA ILE A 203 6.88 2.04 -3.86
C ILE A 203 5.40 1.94 -4.22
N THR A 204 4.53 1.95 -3.20
CA THR A 204 3.09 2.07 -3.37
C THR A 204 2.61 3.44 -2.90
N ILE A 205 1.89 4.17 -3.76
CA ILE A 205 1.16 5.39 -3.39
C ILE A 205 -0.26 4.99 -3.03
N ARG A 206 -0.68 5.26 -1.79
CA ARG A 206 -1.99 4.88 -1.23
C ARG A 206 -2.91 6.09 -1.17
N GLU A 207 -3.84 6.23 -2.15
CA GLU A 207 -4.72 7.40 -2.27
C GLU A 207 -6.19 7.07 -1.93
N MET A 208 -6.40 6.43 -0.77
CA MET A 208 -7.70 5.92 -0.35
C MET A 208 -8.75 7.02 -0.14
N GLY A 209 -8.34 8.22 0.27
CA GLY A 209 -9.25 9.37 0.50
C GLY A 209 -9.85 9.96 -0.77
N ALA A 210 -9.36 9.58 -1.95
CA ALA A 210 -9.81 10.11 -3.23
C ALA A 210 -10.76 9.18 -4.00
N GLY A 211 -11.22 8.10 -3.38
CA GLY A 211 -12.18 7.17 -3.98
C GLY A 211 -13.53 7.80 -4.29
N PRO A 212 -14.33 7.17 -5.19
CA PRO A 212 -15.65 7.67 -5.61
C PRO A 212 -16.67 7.84 -4.48
N ASP A 213 -16.45 7.19 -3.35
CA ASP A 213 -17.29 7.34 -2.15
C ASP A 213 -17.11 8.73 -1.47
N ILE A 214 -16.01 9.43 -1.77
CA ILE A 214 -15.67 10.74 -1.18
C ILE A 214 -15.66 11.83 -2.26
N LEU A 215 -15.05 11.58 -3.40
CA LEU A 215 -14.91 12.52 -4.51
C LEU A 215 -15.54 11.96 -5.78
N SER A 216 -16.28 12.81 -6.52
CA SER A 216 -16.81 12.38 -7.82
C SER A 216 -15.68 12.05 -8.82
N PRO A 217 -15.93 11.19 -9.83
CA PRO A 217 -14.95 10.91 -10.89
C PRO A 217 -14.42 12.17 -11.59
N ARG A 218 -15.28 13.20 -11.73
CA ARG A 218 -14.85 14.50 -12.25
C ARG A 218 -13.82 15.18 -11.35
N MET A 219 -14.04 15.15 -10.02
CA MET A 219 -13.09 15.72 -9.06
C MET A 219 -11.79 14.94 -9.02
N PHE A 220 -11.85 13.62 -9.09
CA PHE A 220 -10.65 12.80 -9.24
C PHE A 220 -9.81 13.26 -10.44
N LYS A 221 -10.44 13.40 -11.60
CA LYS A 221 -9.77 13.82 -12.84
C LYS A 221 -9.11 15.18 -12.75
N ILE A 222 -9.79 16.18 -12.17
CA ILE A 222 -9.30 17.57 -12.17
C ILE A 222 -8.42 17.92 -10.98
N LEU A 223 -8.65 17.29 -9.82
CA LEU A 223 -7.99 17.64 -8.56
C LEU A 223 -6.93 16.61 -8.14
N ILE A 224 -7.19 15.32 -8.32
CA ILE A 224 -6.33 14.26 -7.76
C ILE A 224 -5.30 13.77 -8.78
N ARG A 225 -5.77 13.40 -9.98
CA ARG A 225 -4.91 12.82 -11.01
C ARG A 225 -3.68 13.68 -11.33
N PRO A 226 -3.73 15.02 -11.48
CA PRO A 226 -2.53 15.80 -11.80
C PRO A 226 -1.41 15.66 -10.77
N HIS A 227 -1.75 15.55 -9.47
CA HIS A 227 -0.75 15.37 -8.41
C HIS A 227 -0.21 13.94 -8.34
N LEU A 228 -1.03 12.94 -8.64
CA LEU A 228 -0.55 11.56 -8.80
C LEU A 228 0.37 11.43 -10.02
N GLU A 229 0.02 12.04 -11.17
CA GLU A 229 0.90 12.11 -12.35
C GLU A 229 2.25 12.76 -12.02
N GLN A 230 2.23 13.87 -11.25
CA GLN A 230 3.44 14.54 -10.78
C GLN A 230 4.32 13.60 -9.95
N ILE A 231 3.73 12.82 -9.03
CA ILE A 231 4.46 11.86 -8.21
C ILE A 231 5.04 10.76 -9.09
N PHE A 232 4.20 10.09 -9.88
CA PHE A 232 4.61 8.94 -10.66
C PHE A 232 5.61 9.26 -11.77
N THR A 233 5.58 10.45 -12.33
CA THR A 233 6.61 10.90 -13.29
C THR A 233 7.93 11.28 -12.65
N SER A 234 7.95 11.51 -11.32
CA SER A 234 9.11 11.98 -10.56
C SER A 234 9.83 10.91 -9.76
N ILE A 235 9.23 9.73 -9.57
CA ILE A 235 9.85 8.60 -8.85
C ILE A 235 10.24 7.48 -9.80
N GLU A 236 11.22 6.66 -9.39
CA GLU A 236 11.68 5.51 -10.17
C GLU A 236 10.69 4.34 -10.06
N SER A 237 10.73 3.45 -11.06
CA SER A 237 10.02 2.16 -11.06
C SER A 237 10.75 1.13 -10.21
N PRO A 238 10.06 0.14 -9.63
CA PRO A 238 8.61 -0.11 -9.73
C PRO A 238 7.76 0.76 -8.80
N LYS A 239 6.62 1.22 -9.29
CA LYS A 239 5.69 2.13 -8.59
C LYS A 239 4.23 1.75 -8.84
N ILE A 240 3.45 1.73 -7.78
CA ILE A 240 2.08 1.19 -7.75
C ILE A 240 1.12 2.27 -7.24
N LEU A 241 -0.04 2.41 -7.87
CA LEU A 241 -1.16 3.18 -7.33
C LEU A 241 -2.17 2.23 -6.69
N HIS A 242 -2.47 2.44 -5.40
CA HIS A 242 -3.53 1.73 -4.70
C HIS A 242 -4.63 2.69 -4.26
N ILE A 243 -5.87 2.37 -4.62
CA ILE A 243 -7.08 3.05 -4.12
C ILE A 243 -8.09 1.98 -3.73
N CYS A 244 -8.46 1.95 -2.44
CA CYS A 244 -9.51 1.05 -1.94
C CYS A 244 -10.90 1.52 -2.35
N GLY A 245 -11.87 0.61 -2.22
CA GLY A 245 -13.28 0.89 -2.47
C GLY A 245 -13.70 0.66 -3.91
N SER A 246 -14.90 1.10 -4.24
CA SER A 246 -15.49 0.94 -5.58
C SER A 246 -14.87 1.94 -6.57
N THR A 247 -13.79 1.56 -7.23
CA THR A 247 -13.05 2.44 -8.17
C THR A 247 -13.38 2.21 -9.64
N ASP A 248 -14.34 1.34 -10.00
CA ASP A 248 -14.74 1.05 -11.39
C ASP A 248 -15.05 2.28 -12.23
N SER A 249 -15.55 3.36 -11.61
CA SER A 249 -15.89 4.63 -12.28
C SER A 249 -14.68 5.54 -12.52
N ILE A 250 -13.51 5.25 -11.95
CA ILE A 250 -12.28 6.04 -12.08
C ILE A 250 -11.06 5.22 -12.51
N VAL A 251 -11.20 3.91 -12.74
CA VAL A 251 -10.07 3.03 -13.06
C VAL A 251 -9.33 3.46 -14.31
N ASP A 252 -10.02 4.01 -15.31
CA ASP A 252 -9.44 4.62 -16.51
C ASP A 252 -8.59 5.86 -16.17
N GLN A 253 -8.99 6.64 -15.16
CA GLN A 253 -8.23 7.79 -14.68
C GLN A 253 -7.03 7.36 -13.83
N MET A 254 -7.17 6.28 -13.04
CA MET A 254 -6.05 5.68 -12.30
C MET A 254 -4.96 5.18 -13.27
N ALA A 255 -5.36 4.57 -14.38
CA ALA A 255 -4.44 4.08 -15.41
C ALA A 255 -3.61 5.20 -16.05
N LEU A 256 -4.12 6.43 -16.09
CA LEU A 256 -3.43 7.59 -16.66
C LEU A 256 -2.46 8.29 -15.70
N CYS A 257 -2.38 7.86 -14.43
CA CYS A 257 -1.51 8.51 -13.44
C CYS A 257 0.00 8.23 -13.65
N GLY A 258 0.38 7.27 -14.50
CA GLY A 258 1.79 6.96 -14.79
C GLY A 258 2.44 5.96 -13.84
N ALA A 259 1.66 5.20 -13.08
CA ALA A 259 2.13 4.05 -12.32
C ALA A 259 2.46 2.87 -13.24
N ASP A 260 3.34 1.97 -12.82
CA ASP A 260 3.63 0.71 -13.54
C ASP A 260 2.54 -0.33 -13.32
N ALA A 261 1.85 -0.23 -12.19
CA ALA A 261 0.73 -1.08 -11.83
C ALA A 261 -0.35 -0.30 -11.06
N ILE A 262 -1.60 -0.72 -11.20
CA ILE A 262 -2.69 -0.28 -10.34
C ILE A 262 -3.25 -1.46 -9.56
N SER A 263 -3.62 -1.21 -8.32
CA SER A 263 -4.26 -2.18 -7.43
C SER A 263 -5.70 -1.78 -7.17
N VAL A 264 -6.61 -2.74 -7.31
CA VAL A 264 -8.05 -2.55 -7.11
C VAL A 264 -8.58 -3.41 -5.97
N ASP A 265 -9.57 -2.87 -5.27
CA ASP A 265 -10.28 -3.50 -4.15
C ASP A 265 -11.23 -4.62 -4.64
N GLN A 266 -11.61 -5.54 -3.74
CA GLN A 266 -12.55 -6.63 -4.00
C GLN A 266 -13.93 -6.16 -4.49
N LYS A 267 -14.28 -4.89 -4.31
CA LYS A 267 -15.54 -4.29 -4.79
C LYS A 267 -15.53 -4.01 -6.29
N ASN A 268 -14.39 -4.14 -6.96
CA ASN A 268 -14.25 -3.84 -8.37
C ASN A 268 -14.42 -5.09 -9.24
N ASN A 269 -14.95 -4.89 -10.44
CA ASN A 269 -14.99 -5.90 -11.48
C ASN A 269 -13.66 -5.92 -12.24
N VAL A 270 -12.85 -6.94 -12.00
CA VAL A 270 -11.51 -7.08 -12.62
C VAL A 270 -11.60 -7.13 -14.15
N ALA A 271 -12.55 -7.87 -14.71
CA ALA A 271 -12.70 -8.01 -16.17
C ALA A 271 -13.04 -6.66 -16.82
N GLU A 272 -13.99 -5.91 -16.25
CA GLU A 272 -14.33 -4.56 -16.71
C GLU A 272 -13.17 -3.58 -16.53
N SER A 273 -12.45 -3.67 -15.40
CA SER A 273 -11.25 -2.87 -15.16
C SER A 273 -10.20 -3.14 -16.23
N ARG A 274 -9.95 -4.42 -16.56
CA ARG A 274 -9.02 -4.84 -17.61
C ARG A 274 -9.42 -4.31 -18.98
N GLU A 275 -10.70 -4.34 -19.34
CA GLU A 275 -11.18 -3.76 -20.61
C GLU A 275 -10.88 -2.25 -20.72
N LYS A 276 -11.04 -1.51 -19.63
CA LYS A 276 -10.81 -0.06 -19.58
C LYS A 276 -9.33 0.33 -19.64
N ILE A 277 -8.46 -0.43 -18.95
CA ILE A 277 -7.02 -0.07 -18.83
C ILE A 277 -6.14 -0.70 -19.92
N GLY A 278 -6.66 -1.70 -20.65
CA GLY A 278 -5.87 -2.44 -21.65
C GLY A 278 -4.92 -3.46 -21.02
N LYS A 279 -3.96 -3.96 -21.81
CA LYS A 279 -3.02 -5.03 -21.39
C LYS A 279 -1.64 -4.54 -21.00
N ASP A 280 -1.34 -3.26 -21.27
CA ASP A 280 0.00 -2.72 -21.06
C ASP A 280 0.25 -2.30 -19.62
N LEU A 281 -0.81 -1.98 -18.86
CA LEU A 281 -0.73 -1.66 -17.45
C LEU A 281 -0.99 -2.90 -16.59
N LEU A 282 -0.13 -3.14 -15.61
CA LEU A 282 -0.30 -4.25 -14.67
C LEU A 282 -1.50 -3.99 -13.74
N LEU A 283 -2.39 -4.99 -13.62
CA LEU A 283 -3.56 -4.96 -12.75
C LEU A 283 -3.38 -5.93 -11.59
N LEU A 284 -3.32 -5.40 -10.38
CA LEU A 284 -3.13 -6.17 -9.15
C LEU A 284 -4.47 -6.29 -8.42
N GLY A 285 -4.78 -7.44 -7.91
CA GLY A 285 -6.03 -7.61 -7.17
C GLY A 285 -6.41 -9.06 -6.95
N ASN A 286 -7.63 -9.27 -6.52
CA ASN A 286 -8.47 -8.33 -5.77
C ASN A 286 -9.30 -9.09 -4.73
N PHE A 287 -8.63 -10.07 -4.05
CA PHE A 287 -9.37 -10.82 -3.04
C PHE A 287 -9.67 -9.96 -1.79
N ASP A 288 -10.82 -10.19 -1.17
CA ASP A 288 -11.19 -9.60 0.11
C ASP A 288 -10.22 -10.10 1.21
N PRO A 289 -9.48 -9.21 1.89
CA PRO A 289 -8.53 -9.62 2.92
C PRO A 289 -9.19 -10.06 4.23
N TYR A 290 -10.49 -9.86 4.41
CA TYR A 290 -11.23 -10.24 5.61
C TYR A 290 -12.04 -11.52 5.44
N GLY A 291 -13.01 -11.53 4.55
CA GLY A 291 -13.91 -12.68 4.36
C GLY A 291 -13.15 -14.00 4.16
N PRO A 292 -12.39 -14.14 3.06
CA PRO A 292 -11.59 -15.32 2.79
C PRO A 292 -10.54 -15.62 3.87
N MET A 293 -9.81 -14.60 4.31
CA MET A 293 -8.63 -14.83 5.13
C MET A 293 -8.94 -15.08 6.62
N VAL A 294 -10.04 -14.50 7.13
CA VAL A 294 -10.42 -14.58 8.56
C VAL A 294 -11.62 -15.50 8.79
N GLN A 295 -12.65 -15.44 7.93
CA GLN A 295 -13.93 -16.11 8.18
C GLN A 295 -14.04 -17.49 7.49
N MET A 296 -13.63 -17.58 6.23
CA MET A 296 -13.78 -18.76 5.40
C MET A 296 -12.81 -19.90 5.82
N ASP A 297 -12.93 -21.03 5.14
CA ASP A 297 -11.99 -22.16 5.23
C ASP A 297 -11.02 -22.18 4.03
N ALA A 298 -9.98 -23.01 4.11
CA ALA A 298 -8.93 -23.13 3.09
C ALA A 298 -9.47 -23.47 1.70
N SER A 299 -10.54 -24.30 1.60
CA SER A 299 -11.11 -24.69 0.30
C SER A 299 -11.84 -23.53 -0.38
N GLN A 300 -12.46 -22.67 0.42
CA GLN A 300 -13.12 -21.47 -0.08
C GLN A 300 -12.08 -20.40 -0.51
N VAL A 301 -10.97 -20.28 0.23
CA VAL A 301 -9.84 -19.42 -0.16
C VAL A 301 -9.29 -19.87 -1.52
N GLU A 302 -9.08 -21.18 -1.73
CA GLU A 302 -8.62 -21.71 -3.02
C GLU A 302 -9.51 -21.26 -4.18
N GLN A 303 -10.84 -21.30 -4.00
CA GLN A 303 -11.80 -20.88 -5.03
C GLN A 303 -11.72 -19.37 -5.30
N VAL A 304 -11.57 -18.54 -4.26
CA VAL A 304 -11.43 -17.09 -4.41
C VAL A 304 -10.16 -16.74 -5.19
N ILE A 305 -9.04 -17.35 -4.87
CA ILE A 305 -7.76 -17.08 -5.56
C ILE A 305 -7.82 -17.56 -7.00
N LYS A 306 -8.39 -18.75 -7.25
CA LYS A 306 -8.62 -19.22 -8.61
C LYS A 306 -9.46 -18.23 -9.41
N LYS A 307 -10.52 -17.68 -8.81
CA LYS A 307 -11.37 -16.68 -9.46
C LYS A 307 -10.59 -15.41 -9.81
N CYS A 308 -9.77 -14.87 -8.92
CA CYS A 308 -8.94 -13.69 -9.22
C CYS A 308 -8.05 -13.93 -10.45
N ILE A 309 -7.41 -15.12 -10.52
CA ILE A 309 -6.58 -15.51 -11.67
C ILE A 309 -7.41 -15.64 -12.95
N ASP A 310 -8.57 -16.30 -12.88
CA ASP A 310 -9.47 -16.48 -14.03
C ASP A 310 -10.04 -15.14 -14.53
N ASP A 311 -10.29 -14.17 -13.63
CA ASP A 311 -10.78 -12.84 -13.96
C ASP A 311 -9.68 -11.95 -14.63
N GLY A 312 -8.40 -12.37 -14.59
CA GLY A 312 -7.34 -11.76 -15.37
C GLY A 312 -6.50 -10.70 -14.63
N VAL A 313 -6.32 -10.85 -13.30
CA VAL A 313 -5.28 -10.09 -12.60
C VAL A 313 -3.88 -10.59 -13.01
N ASP A 314 -2.92 -9.68 -13.04
CA ASP A 314 -1.51 -10.01 -13.36
C ASP A 314 -0.76 -10.49 -12.10
N ALA A 315 -1.22 -10.08 -10.92
CA ALA A 315 -0.71 -10.55 -9.63
C ALA A 315 -1.84 -10.71 -8.62
N ILE A 316 -1.72 -11.71 -7.75
CA ILE A 316 -2.61 -11.88 -6.60
C ILE A 316 -2.20 -10.84 -5.55
N TRP A 317 -3.18 -10.00 -5.20
CA TRP A 317 -2.99 -8.89 -4.29
C TRP A 317 -4.25 -8.71 -3.42
N PRO A 318 -4.12 -8.47 -2.12
CA PRO A 318 -5.28 -8.21 -1.27
C PRO A 318 -5.93 -6.88 -1.65
N GLY A 319 -7.25 -6.81 -1.66
CA GLY A 319 -7.98 -5.59 -1.98
C GLY A 319 -7.74 -4.43 -1.01
N CYS A 320 -7.24 -4.71 0.19
CA CYS A 320 -6.79 -3.78 1.22
C CYS A 320 -5.76 -4.47 2.14
N ASP A 321 -5.36 -3.81 3.25
CA ASP A 321 -4.49 -4.41 4.26
C ASP A 321 -5.07 -5.73 4.79
N PHE A 322 -4.21 -6.71 5.09
CA PHE A 322 -4.64 -7.91 5.82
C PHE A 322 -5.17 -7.54 7.20
N TRP A 323 -6.22 -8.23 7.61
CA TRP A 323 -6.59 -8.24 9.01
C TRP A 323 -5.57 -9.08 9.77
N PRO A 324 -5.08 -8.62 10.93
CA PRO A 324 -4.05 -9.35 11.68
C PRO A 324 -4.47 -10.76 12.09
N GLU A 325 -5.76 -11.02 12.26
CA GLU A 325 -6.35 -12.30 12.64
C GLU A 325 -6.51 -13.31 11.49
N VAL A 326 -5.79 -13.12 10.38
CA VAL A 326 -5.78 -14.11 9.28
C VAL A 326 -5.44 -15.50 9.80
N LYS A 327 -6.14 -16.52 9.32
CA LYS A 327 -5.87 -17.91 9.71
C LYS A 327 -4.64 -18.44 8.97
N LYS A 328 -3.81 -19.20 9.69
CA LYS A 328 -2.62 -19.85 9.12
C LYS A 328 -2.98 -20.71 7.90
N ASP A 329 -3.98 -21.59 8.04
CA ASP A 329 -4.43 -22.49 6.97
C ASP A 329 -4.89 -21.72 5.73
N ASN A 330 -5.48 -20.52 5.92
CA ASN A 330 -5.94 -19.69 4.82
C ASN A 330 -4.77 -19.00 4.11
N MET A 331 -3.71 -18.57 4.82
CA MET A 331 -2.48 -18.09 4.22
C MET A 331 -1.77 -19.19 3.41
N GLU A 332 -1.70 -20.41 3.94
CA GLU A 332 -1.15 -21.56 3.23
C GLU A 332 -1.98 -21.92 1.98
N ALA A 333 -3.32 -21.84 2.08
CA ALA A 333 -4.22 -22.08 0.94
C ALA A 333 -4.10 -21.00 -0.16
N LEU A 334 -3.93 -19.73 0.23
CA LEU A 334 -3.63 -18.62 -0.68
C LEU A 334 -2.38 -18.92 -1.52
N MET A 335 -1.29 -19.30 -0.87
CA MET A 335 -0.03 -19.62 -1.53
C MET A 335 -0.14 -20.86 -2.42
N ALA A 336 -0.73 -21.94 -1.92
CA ALA A 336 -0.94 -23.17 -2.65
C ALA A 336 -1.83 -22.97 -3.89
N ALA A 337 -2.93 -22.21 -3.77
CA ALA A 337 -3.81 -21.89 -4.88
C ALA A 337 -3.09 -21.08 -5.96
N THR A 338 -2.29 -20.09 -5.56
CA THR A 338 -1.51 -19.29 -6.51
C THR A 338 -0.47 -20.15 -7.24
N GLN A 339 0.22 -21.05 -6.54
CA GLN A 339 1.14 -22.00 -7.17
C GLN A 339 0.47 -22.96 -8.14
N LYS A 340 -0.75 -23.41 -7.81
CA LYS A 340 -1.52 -24.36 -8.60
C LYS A 340 -2.11 -23.75 -9.87
N TYR A 341 -2.75 -22.60 -9.75
CA TYR A 341 -3.53 -21.97 -10.83
C TYR A 341 -2.78 -20.84 -11.56
N GLY A 342 -1.79 -20.23 -10.93
CA GLY A 342 -1.04 -19.10 -11.49
C GLY A 342 0.08 -19.47 -12.45
N LYS A 343 0.29 -20.76 -12.77
CA LYS A 343 1.34 -21.19 -13.71
C LYS A 343 1.11 -20.58 -15.10
N LEU A 344 2.09 -19.87 -15.59
CA LEU A 344 2.09 -19.32 -16.94
C LEU A 344 2.48 -20.42 -17.94
N ARG A 345 1.75 -20.51 -19.03
CA ARG A 345 1.91 -21.54 -20.07
C ARG A 345 3.03 -21.15 -21.04
#